data_10b6ae9ef685260468abd48b74461db7
#
_entry.id   10b6ae9ef685260468abd48b74461db7
#
_cell.length_a   1.000
_cell.length_b   1.000
_cell.length_c   1.000
_cell.angle_alpha   90.00
_cell.angle_beta   90.00
_cell.angle_gamma   90.00
#
_symmetry.space_group_name_H-M   'P 1'
#
loop_
_entity.id
_entity.type
_entity.pdbx_description
1 polymer ?
#
loop_
_entity_poly.entity_id
_entity_poly.type
_entity_poly.pdbx_seq_one_letter_code
_entity_poly.pdbx_strand_id
1 'polypeptide(L)'
;PFASALQGALDYPYGCAEQTTSRGYAALELDPATAKLLGTQTLPADKRRARMEGAFGRLTAMQVSSGHFSMWGDDGYVNPALTPYVVEFLLDAREGGFAVPDAVLQGALQRLNEDLLAGGNEFYGQDHRSHLKFAYQAYAGYVLARVNRAPLGTLRALYDNERKATLTG
;
A
#
# COMPACT_ATOMS: atom_id res chain seq x y z
N PRO A 1 5.94 13.00 -22.29
CA PRO A 1 6.68 12.86 -21.02
C PRO A 1 6.07 11.84 -20.07
N PHE A 2 4.74 11.81 -19.93
CA PHE A 2 4.07 10.90 -18.97
C PHE A 2 4.15 9.42 -19.40
N ALA A 3 3.91 9.12 -20.68
CA ALA A 3 3.97 7.75 -21.21
C ALA A 3 5.37 7.13 -21.09
N SER A 4 6.44 7.90 -21.28
CA SER A 4 7.82 7.41 -21.11
C SER A 4 8.19 7.18 -19.65
N ALA A 5 7.68 8.00 -18.72
CA ALA A 5 7.86 7.80 -17.29
C ALA A 5 7.15 6.53 -16.81
N LEU A 6 5.91 6.30 -17.29
CA LEU A 6 5.14 5.09 -17.01
C LEU A 6 5.85 3.84 -17.54
N GLN A 7 6.36 3.89 -18.77
CA GLN A 7 7.12 2.78 -19.35
C GLN A 7 8.41 2.51 -18.54
N GLY A 8 9.16 3.54 -18.17
CA GLY A 8 10.35 3.39 -17.32
C GLY A 8 10.03 2.78 -15.96
N ALA A 9 8.90 3.14 -15.35
CA ALA A 9 8.45 2.54 -14.11
C ALA A 9 8.13 1.04 -14.28
N LEU A 10 7.57 0.67 -15.42
CA LEU A 10 7.24 -0.73 -15.73
C LEU A 10 8.48 -1.62 -15.97
N ASP A 11 9.56 -1.07 -16.47
CA ASP A 11 10.73 -1.85 -16.94
C ASP A 11 11.85 -1.99 -15.89
N TYR A 12 11.75 -1.32 -14.74
CA TYR A 12 12.77 -1.38 -13.70
C TYR A 12 12.76 -2.74 -12.95
N PRO A 13 13.84 -3.55 -13.04
CA PRO A 13 13.81 -4.94 -12.58
C PRO A 13 13.96 -5.11 -11.06
N TYR A 14 14.51 -4.09 -10.39
CA TYR A 14 14.76 -4.11 -8.94
C TYR A 14 13.94 -3.02 -8.26
N GLY A 15 13.48 -3.25 -7.04
CA GLY A 15 12.73 -2.23 -6.32
C GLY A 15 12.45 -2.61 -4.88
N CYS A 16 12.43 -1.60 -4.02
CA CYS A 16 11.93 -1.70 -2.67
C CYS A 16 10.41 -1.95 -2.66
N ALA A 17 9.82 -2.13 -1.48
CA ALA A 17 8.39 -2.37 -1.32
C ALA A 17 7.54 -1.28 -1.98
N GLU A 18 7.92 0.01 -1.81
CA GLU A 18 7.24 1.14 -2.45
C GLU A 18 7.28 1.03 -3.98
N GLN A 19 8.47 0.84 -4.55
CA GLN A 19 8.63 0.74 -6.01
C GLN A 19 7.94 -0.50 -6.60
N THR A 20 7.93 -1.60 -5.86
CA THR A 20 7.20 -2.82 -6.25
C THR A 20 5.70 -2.56 -6.31
N THR A 21 5.15 -1.89 -5.29
CA THR A 21 3.74 -1.51 -5.22
C THR A 21 3.36 -0.52 -6.32
N SER A 22 4.16 0.53 -6.51
CA SER A 22 3.92 1.55 -7.55
C SER A 22 3.92 0.96 -8.97
N ARG A 23 4.80 0.00 -9.24
CA ARG A 23 4.80 -0.73 -10.52
C ARG A 23 3.63 -1.67 -10.67
N GLY A 24 3.20 -2.29 -9.57
CA GLY A 24 1.97 -3.05 -9.52
C GLY A 24 0.77 -2.18 -9.92
N TYR A 25 0.66 -0.99 -9.35
CA TYR A 25 -0.36 -0.02 -9.74
C TYR A 25 -0.28 0.36 -11.22
N ALA A 26 0.91 0.64 -11.74
CA ALA A 26 1.06 0.94 -13.16
C ALA A 26 0.57 -0.22 -14.05
N ALA A 27 0.80 -1.47 -13.65
CA ALA A 27 0.30 -2.64 -14.38
C ALA A 27 -1.21 -2.86 -14.18
N LEU A 28 -1.74 -2.51 -13.00
CA LEU A 28 -3.16 -2.63 -12.68
C LEU A 28 -4.00 -1.62 -13.47
N GLU A 29 -3.57 -0.35 -13.48
CA GLU A 29 -4.34 0.78 -14.03
C GLU A 29 -4.18 0.96 -15.54
N LEU A 30 -3.13 0.37 -16.15
CA LEU A 30 -2.88 0.49 -17.57
C LEU A 30 -3.72 -0.52 -18.38
N ASP A 31 -5.03 -0.40 -18.27
CA ASP A 31 -5.97 -1.12 -19.11
C ASP A 31 -6.04 -0.52 -20.55
N PRO A 32 -6.72 -1.18 -21.50
CA PRO A 32 -6.82 -0.70 -22.88
C PRO A 32 -7.44 0.70 -23.01
N ALA A 33 -8.42 1.04 -22.19
CA ALA A 33 -9.08 2.34 -22.23
C ALA A 33 -8.17 3.45 -21.73
N THR A 34 -7.51 3.22 -20.60
CA THR A 34 -6.53 4.13 -20.00
C THR A 34 -5.32 4.33 -20.92
N ALA A 35 -4.79 3.25 -21.51
CA ALA A 35 -3.68 3.35 -22.45
C ALA A 35 -4.02 4.19 -23.68
N LYS A 36 -5.22 4.01 -24.24
CA LYS A 36 -5.72 4.83 -25.35
C LYS A 36 -5.83 6.31 -24.96
N LEU A 37 -6.36 6.59 -23.78
CA LEU A 37 -6.49 7.97 -23.27
C LEU A 37 -5.12 8.63 -23.09
N LEU A 38 -4.11 7.88 -22.61
CA LEU A 38 -2.75 8.36 -22.38
C LEU A 38 -1.86 8.36 -23.63
N GLY A 39 -2.35 7.86 -24.76
CA GLY A 39 -1.56 7.74 -25.99
C GLY A 39 -0.39 6.76 -25.88
N THR A 40 -0.52 5.73 -25.05
CA THR A 40 0.50 4.69 -24.83
C THR A 40 -0.02 3.31 -25.24
N GLN A 41 0.88 2.32 -25.28
CA GLN A 41 0.50 0.95 -25.57
C GLN A 41 0.10 0.21 -24.29
N THR A 42 -0.91 -0.64 -24.38
CA THR A 42 -1.24 -1.58 -23.31
C THR A 42 -0.21 -2.68 -23.18
N LEU A 43 -0.03 -3.19 -21.98
CA LEU A 43 0.62 -4.48 -21.81
C LEU A 43 -0.29 -5.60 -22.32
N PRO A 44 0.22 -6.57 -23.09
CA PRO A 44 -0.49 -7.81 -23.36
C PRO A 44 -0.97 -8.47 -22.07
N ALA A 45 -2.13 -9.11 -22.09
CA ALA A 45 -2.78 -9.65 -20.90
C ALA A 45 -1.90 -10.63 -20.11
N ASP A 46 -1.16 -11.47 -20.81
CA ASP A 46 -0.19 -12.40 -20.21
C ASP A 46 0.96 -11.65 -19.52
N LYS A 47 1.48 -10.61 -20.12
CA LYS A 47 2.53 -9.74 -19.55
C LYS A 47 2.02 -8.99 -18.32
N ARG A 48 0.80 -8.45 -18.40
CA ARG A 48 0.15 -7.77 -17.27
C ARG A 48 -0.01 -8.73 -16.10
N ARG A 49 -0.52 -9.93 -16.34
CA ARG A 49 -0.66 -10.96 -15.31
C ARG A 49 0.69 -11.33 -14.69
N ALA A 50 1.71 -11.61 -15.50
CA ALA A 50 3.03 -11.96 -15.01
C ALA A 50 3.65 -10.85 -14.13
N ARG A 51 3.42 -9.57 -14.46
CA ARG A 51 3.87 -8.44 -13.64
C ARG A 51 3.14 -8.36 -12.30
N MET A 52 1.83 -8.59 -12.29
CA MET A 52 1.04 -8.61 -11.06
C MET A 52 1.49 -9.78 -10.15
N GLU A 53 1.65 -10.98 -10.69
CA GLU A 53 2.15 -12.15 -9.95
C GLU A 53 3.57 -11.91 -9.41
N GLY A 54 4.44 -11.29 -10.20
CA GLY A 54 5.77 -10.88 -9.77
C GLY A 54 5.75 -9.86 -8.62
N ALA A 55 4.86 -8.87 -8.69
CA ALA A 55 4.67 -7.91 -7.61
C ALA A 55 4.18 -8.60 -6.32
N PHE A 56 3.19 -9.48 -6.42
CA PHE A 56 2.69 -10.24 -5.27
C PHE A 56 3.77 -11.14 -4.65
N GLY A 57 4.55 -11.85 -5.46
CA GLY A 57 5.66 -12.69 -4.97
C GLY A 57 6.71 -11.88 -4.23
N ARG A 58 7.07 -10.71 -4.73
CA ARG A 58 8.03 -9.82 -4.06
C ARG A 58 7.47 -9.24 -2.77
N LEU A 59 6.24 -8.76 -2.76
CA LEU A 59 5.59 -8.23 -1.55
C LEU A 59 5.44 -9.32 -0.49
N THR A 60 5.14 -10.57 -0.90
CA THR A 60 5.14 -11.71 0.02
C THR A 60 6.51 -11.91 0.68
N ALA A 61 7.59 -11.85 -0.10
CA ALA A 61 8.95 -11.98 0.43
C ALA A 61 9.41 -10.79 1.30
N MET A 62 8.77 -9.64 1.13
CA MET A 62 9.06 -8.42 1.92
C MET A 62 8.21 -8.30 3.19
N GLN A 63 7.17 -9.12 3.34
CA GLN A 63 6.36 -9.10 4.56
C GLN A 63 7.13 -9.73 5.71
N VAL A 64 7.27 -8.97 6.80
CA VAL A 64 7.90 -9.44 8.03
C VAL A 64 6.87 -10.06 8.97
N SER A 65 7.35 -10.78 9.99
CA SER A 65 6.50 -11.53 10.94
C SER A 65 5.47 -10.66 11.69
N SER A 66 5.72 -9.36 11.81
CA SER A 66 4.76 -8.41 12.39
C SER A 66 3.56 -8.11 11.50
N GLY A 67 3.60 -8.49 10.22
CA GLY A 67 2.59 -8.15 9.22
C GLY A 67 2.88 -6.88 8.42
N HIS A 68 3.89 -6.09 8.82
CA HIS A 68 4.42 -4.97 8.04
C HIS A 68 5.29 -5.44 6.87
N PHE A 69 5.77 -4.49 6.07
CA PHE A 69 6.68 -4.77 4.96
C PHE A 69 8.04 -4.11 5.21
N SER A 70 9.11 -4.89 5.05
CA SER A 70 10.45 -4.33 4.99
C SER A 70 10.68 -3.65 3.63
N MET A 71 11.57 -2.68 3.61
CA MET A 71 11.89 -1.96 2.37
C MET A 71 12.51 -2.88 1.32
N TRP A 72 13.34 -3.85 1.73
CA TRP A 72 14.23 -4.60 0.82
C TRP A 72 14.07 -6.12 0.90
N GLY A 73 13.21 -6.64 1.76
CA GLY A 73 12.92 -8.07 1.85
C GLY A 73 13.87 -8.86 2.76
N ASP A 74 14.66 -8.20 3.56
CA ASP A 74 15.43 -8.76 4.67
C ASP A 74 14.83 -8.29 6.00
N ASP A 75 15.37 -8.75 7.13
CA ASP A 75 14.99 -8.25 8.45
C ASP A 75 15.45 -6.79 8.71
N GLY A 76 15.67 -6.06 7.61
CA GLY A 76 16.12 -4.69 7.60
C GLY A 76 15.03 -3.68 7.98
N TYR A 77 15.21 -2.46 7.50
CA TYR A 77 14.36 -1.34 7.85
C TYR A 77 12.89 -1.55 7.43
N VAL A 78 12.01 -1.60 8.41
CA VAL A 78 10.55 -1.61 8.22
C VAL A 78 10.05 -0.18 8.22
N ASN A 79 9.35 0.22 7.15
CA ASN A 79 8.62 1.47 7.12
C ASN A 79 7.11 1.20 7.23
N PRO A 80 6.52 1.37 8.39
CA PRO A 80 5.10 1.06 8.60
C PRO A 80 4.15 1.87 7.74
N ALA A 81 4.55 3.08 7.33
CA ALA A 81 3.75 3.93 6.45
C ALA A 81 3.50 3.31 5.08
N LEU A 82 4.33 2.34 4.66
CA LEU A 82 4.11 1.59 3.43
C LEU A 82 3.00 0.54 3.55
N THR A 83 2.71 0.05 4.75
CA THR A 83 1.75 -1.04 4.93
C THR A 83 0.35 -0.68 4.44
N PRO A 84 -0.26 0.46 4.76
CA PRO A 84 -1.57 0.81 4.19
C PRO A 84 -1.51 1.01 2.67
N TYR A 85 -0.42 1.51 2.12
CA TYR A 85 -0.24 1.66 0.67
C TYR A 85 -0.18 0.30 -0.05
N VAL A 86 0.56 -0.66 0.50
CA VAL A 86 0.60 -2.03 -0.02
C VAL A 86 -0.78 -2.69 0.11
N VAL A 87 -1.46 -2.52 1.24
CA VAL A 87 -2.80 -3.08 1.46
C VAL A 87 -3.80 -2.51 0.46
N GLU A 88 -3.79 -1.21 0.21
CA GLU A 88 -4.66 -0.59 -0.79
C GLU A 88 -4.43 -1.20 -2.18
N PHE A 89 -3.17 -1.30 -2.61
CA PHE A 89 -2.83 -1.97 -3.86
C PHE A 89 -3.36 -3.42 -3.94
N LEU A 90 -3.19 -4.20 -2.87
CA LEU A 90 -3.68 -5.58 -2.85
C LEU A 90 -5.21 -5.65 -2.91
N LEU A 91 -5.91 -4.71 -2.29
CA LEU A 91 -7.37 -4.60 -2.37
C LEU A 91 -7.82 -4.23 -3.80
N ASP A 92 -7.20 -3.23 -4.41
CA ASP A 92 -7.50 -2.80 -5.77
C ASP A 92 -7.21 -3.91 -6.78
N ALA A 93 -6.09 -4.61 -6.62
CA ALA A 93 -5.75 -5.76 -7.44
C ALA A 93 -6.80 -6.88 -7.32
N ARG A 94 -7.29 -7.16 -6.12
CA ARG A 94 -8.34 -8.16 -5.88
C ARG A 94 -9.66 -7.74 -6.52
N GLU A 95 -10.04 -6.48 -6.40
CA GLU A 95 -11.22 -5.89 -7.06
C GLU A 95 -11.08 -5.93 -8.59
N GLY A 96 -9.85 -5.76 -9.10
CA GLY A 96 -9.50 -5.93 -10.51
C GLY A 96 -9.44 -7.39 -11.00
N GLY A 97 -9.79 -8.36 -10.14
CA GLY A 97 -9.90 -9.79 -10.51
C GLY A 97 -8.57 -10.57 -10.47
N PHE A 98 -7.52 -10.02 -9.85
CA PHE A 98 -6.26 -10.73 -9.68
C PHE A 98 -6.28 -11.63 -8.43
N ALA A 99 -5.59 -12.78 -8.51
CA ALA A 99 -5.42 -13.71 -7.40
C ALA A 99 -4.38 -13.17 -6.40
N VAL A 100 -4.84 -12.36 -5.45
CA VAL A 100 -3.98 -11.78 -4.40
C VAL A 100 -3.65 -12.82 -3.34
N PRO A 101 -2.41 -12.91 -2.82
CA PRO A 101 -2.06 -13.79 -1.71
C PRO A 101 -2.82 -13.42 -0.43
N ASP A 102 -3.83 -14.22 -0.07
CA ASP A 102 -4.73 -13.88 1.04
C ASP A 102 -4.00 -13.80 2.37
N ALA A 103 -3.06 -14.70 2.66
CA ALA A 103 -2.28 -14.68 3.90
C ALA A 103 -1.51 -13.35 4.08
N VAL A 104 -0.94 -12.81 3.00
CA VAL A 104 -0.22 -11.52 3.03
C VAL A 104 -1.18 -10.38 3.34
N LEU A 105 -2.31 -10.35 2.64
CA LEU A 105 -3.33 -9.32 2.86
C LEU A 105 -3.91 -9.39 4.28
N GLN A 106 -4.27 -10.57 4.78
CA GLN A 106 -4.83 -10.72 6.12
C GLN A 106 -3.82 -10.35 7.21
N GLY A 107 -2.55 -10.76 7.08
CA GLY A 107 -1.50 -10.39 8.02
C GLY A 107 -1.32 -8.88 8.11
N ALA A 108 -1.29 -8.18 6.98
CA ALA A 108 -1.17 -6.74 6.94
C ALA A 108 -2.41 -6.02 7.50
N LEU A 109 -3.62 -6.47 7.16
CA LEU A 109 -4.87 -5.92 7.72
C LEU A 109 -4.94 -6.08 9.23
N GLN A 110 -4.55 -7.24 9.75
CA GLN A 110 -4.47 -7.48 11.19
C GLN A 110 -3.51 -6.50 11.84
N ARG A 111 -2.31 -6.34 11.28
CA ARG A 111 -1.29 -5.41 11.81
C ARG A 111 -1.79 -3.97 11.86
N LEU A 112 -2.42 -3.48 10.78
CA LEU A 112 -2.98 -2.14 10.76
C LEU A 112 -4.05 -1.91 11.83
N ASN A 113 -4.89 -2.91 12.07
CA ASN A 113 -5.90 -2.84 13.13
C ASN A 113 -5.26 -2.79 14.52
N GLU A 114 -4.25 -3.62 14.77
CA GLU A 114 -3.50 -3.62 16.03
C GLU A 114 -2.81 -2.27 16.27
N ASP A 115 -2.20 -1.69 15.25
CA ASP A 115 -1.56 -0.37 15.33
C ASP A 115 -2.55 0.75 15.68
N LEU A 116 -3.73 0.73 15.07
CA LEU A 116 -4.78 1.70 15.41
C LEU A 116 -5.24 1.56 16.88
N LEU A 117 -5.45 0.33 17.34
CA LEU A 117 -5.86 0.04 18.71
C LEU A 117 -4.77 0.40 19.72
N ALA A 118 -3.50 0.25 19.39
CA ALA A 118 -2.36 0.64 20.21
C ALA A 118 -2.05 2.14 20.17
N GLY A 119 -2.79 2.92 19.40
CA GLY A 119 -2.59 4.36 19.26
C GLY A 119 -1.46 4.77 18.30
N GLY A 120 -0.90 3.84 17.53
CA GLY A 120 0.11 4.13 16.49
C GLY A 120 1.43 4.71 17.01
N ASN A 121 1.75 4.52 18.29
CA ASN A 121 2.90 5.18 18.92
C ASN A 121 4.26 4.58 18.55
N GLU A 122 4.28 3.36 18.03
CA GLU A 122 5.53 2.60 17.84
C GLU A 122 6.38 3.11 16.66
N PHE A 123 5.78 3.83 15.70
CA PHE A 123 6.43 4.11 14.43
C PHE A 123 7.09 5.45 14.29
N TYR A 124 6.59 6.43 15.01
CA TYR A 124 7.06 7.80 14.84
C TYR A 124 7.77 8.33 16.09
N GLY A 125 8.11 7.44 17.00
CA GLY A 125 8.95 7.74 18.16
C GLY A 125 8.54 9.01 18.90
N GLN A 126 9.46 9.59 19.61
CA GLN A 126 9.26 10.86 20.31
C GLN A 126 9.49 12.09 19.40
N ASP A 127 9.73 11.88 18.11
CA ASP A 127 9.88 12.95 17.15
C ASP A 127 8.54 13.68 16.97
N HIS A 128 8.60 15.00 16.97
CA HIS A 128 7.50 15.95 16.83
C HIS A 128 6.72 15.85 15.50
N ARG A 129 6.45 14.64 15.02
CA ARG A 129 5.79 14.37 13.74
C ARG A 129 4.36 13.88 13.92
N SER A 130 3.61 14.51 14.80
CA SER A 130 2.20 14.14 15.06
C SER A 130 1.34 14.08 13.80
N HIS A 131 1.59 14.95 12.82
CA HIS A 131 0.89 14.94 11.55
C HIS A 131 1.16 13.68 10.71
N LEU A 132 2.38 13.12 10.73
CA LEU A 132 2.70 11.87 10.02
C LEU A 132 2.04 10.68 10.69
N LYS A 133 2.02 10.66 12.01
CA LYS A 133 1.31 9.65 12.79
C LYS A 133 -0.18 9.68 12.46
N PHE A 134 -0.80 10.85 12.49
CA PHE A 134 -2.21 11.00 12.14
C PHE A 134 -2.50 10.57 10.69
N ALA A 135 -1.66 10.98 9.73
CA ALA A 135 -1.80 10.57 8.34
C ALA A 135 -1.72 9.04 8.17
N TYR A 136 -0.77 8.38 8.85
CA TYR A 136 -0.68 6.93 8.87
C TYR A 136 -1.95 6.28 9.44
N GLN A 137 -2.43 6.77 10.59
CA GLN A 137 -3.62 6.24 11.25
C GLN A 137 -4.88 6.44 10.40
N ALA A 138 -5.00 7.60 9.75
CA ALA A 138 -6.10 7.89 8.84
C ALA A 138 -6.09 6.96 7.63
N TYR A 139 -4.90 6.73 7.05
CA TYR A 139 -4.75 5.82 5.91
C TYR A 139 -5.03 4.36 6.31
N ALA A 140 -4.51 3.90 7.44
CA ALA A 140 -4.82 2.58 7.98
C ALA A 140 -6.33 2.41 8.21
N GLY A 141 -6.99 3.43 8.80
CA GLY A 141 -8.43 3.45 8.99
C GLY A 141 -9.21 3.36 7.69
N TYR A 142 -8.77 4.07 6.66
CA TYR A 142 -9.39 4.03 5.33
C TYR A 142 -9.33 2.62 4.71
N VAL A 143 -8.16 2.01 4.63
CA VAL A 143 -8.05 0.67 4.02
C VAL A 143 -8.76 -0.41 4.82
N LEU A 144 -8.81 -0.30 6.16
CA LEU A 144 -9.61 -1.18 7.01
C LEU A 144 -11.12 -0.99 6.80
N ALA A 145 -11.56 0.24 6.55
CA ALA A 145 -12.97 0.54 6.26
C ALA A 145 -13.43 -0.11 4.95
N ARG A 146 -12.56 -0.19 3.93
CA ARG A 146 -12.85 -0.87 2.65
C ARG A 146 -13.23 -2.35 2.84
N VAL A 147 -12.76 -2.97 3.91
CA VAL A 147 -13.03 -4.39 4.24
C VAL A 147 -13.93 -4.56 5.48
N ASN A 148 -14.61 -3.49 5.91
CA ASN A 148 -15.49 -3.46 7.08
C ASN A 148 -14.80 -3.87 8.41
N ARG A 149 -13.50 -3.55 8.56
CA ARG A 149 -12.71 -3.85 9.77
C ARG A 149 -12.24 -2.62 10.52
N ALA A 150 -12.68 -1.43 10.12
CA ALA A 150 -12.26 -0.19 10.76
C ALA A 150 -12.77 -0.12 12.23
N PRO A 151 -11.89 0.13 13.21
CA PRO A 151 -12.28 0.34 14.60
C PRO A 151 -12.88 1.74 14.78
N LEU A 152 -14.16 1.89 14.46
CA LEU A 152 -14.84 3.19 14.37
C LEU A 152 -14.73 4.05 15.62
N GLY A 153 -14.77 3.45 16.82
CA GLY A 153 -14.59 4.17 18.08
C GLY A 153 -13.22 4.84 18.18
N THR A 154 -12.16 4.09 17.82
CA THR A 154 -10.78 4.59 17.79
C THR A 154 -10.62 5.70 16.76
N LEU A 155 -11.15 5.51 15.54
CA LEU A 155 -11.06 6.50 14.48
C LEU A 155 -11.81 7.79 14.84
N ARG A 156 -12.96 7.70 15.49
CA ARG A 156 -13.70 8.87 15.96
C ARG A 156 -12.89 9.63 17.02
N ALA A 157 -12.32 8.92 17.99
CA ALA A 157 -11.47 9.54 19.01
C ALA A 157 -10.24 10.22 18.40
N LEU A 158 -9.59 9.59 17.41
CA LEU A 158 -8.48 10.20 16.67
C LEU A 158 -8.91 11.48 15.94
N TYR A 159 -10.01 11.45 15.23
CA TYR A 159 -10.54 12.62 14.54
C TYR A 159 -10.82 13.76 15.50
N ASP A 160 -11.47 13.51 16.61
CA ASP A 160 -11.85 14.55 17.57
C ASP A 160 -10.64 15.18 18.28
N ASN A 161 -9.62 14.38 18.59
CA ASN A 161 -8.47 14.80 19.38
C ASN A 161 -7.30 15.30 18.55
N GLU A 162 -7.03 14.70 17.40
CA GLU A 162 -5.77 14.90 16.67
C GLU A 162 -5.91 15.57 15.30
N ARG A 163 -7.12 15.74 14.76
CA ARG A 163 -7.31 16.37 13.44
C ARG A 163 -6.66 17.76 13.31
N LYS A 164 -6.53 18.48 14.43
CA LYS A 164 -5.90 19.81 14.47
C LYS A 164 -4.37 19.75 14.27
N ALA A 165 -3.77 18.58 14.44
CA ALA A 165 -2.35 18.38 14.23
C ALA A 165 -2.00 18.12 12.76
N THR A 166 -3.00 17.99 11.88
CA THR A 166 -2.77 17.74 10.45
C THR A 166 -2.28 19.00 9.74
N LEU A 167 -1.24 18.84 8.91
CA LEU A 167 -0.76 19.90 8.02
C LEU A 167 -1.45 19.87 6.65
N THR A 168 -2.12 18.77 6.34
CA THR A 168 -2.92 18.56 5.13
C THR A 168 -4.36 18.35 5.55
N GLY A 169 -5.21 19.28 5.22
CA GLY A 169 -6.63 19.29 5.58
C GLY A 169 -7.44 18.18 4.96
#